data_22bfa089438863ac32a871857506ec4a
#
_entry.id   22bfa089438863ac32a871857506ec4a
#
_cell.length_a   1.000
_cell.length_b   1.000
_cell.length_c   1.000
_cell.angle_alpha   90.00
_cell.angle_beta   90.00
_cell.angle_gamma   90.00
#
_symmetry.space_group_name_H-M   'P 1'
#
loop_
_entity.id
_entity.type
_entity.pdbx_description
1 polymer ?
#
loop_
_entity_poly.entity_id
_entity_poly.type
_entity_poly.pdbx_seq_one_letter_code
_entity_poly.pdbx_strand_id
1 'polypeptide(L)'
;DEVVALCLNTTQDVFLARVFRVQSMLQRRYPKQIRFGYAWAEGLFSGEKLVKEARAIMLCDQLEVAGSSPVPHEPVRRGTDVKTQEGLERFVVFFQPKVDMRSGKTVGAEALVRGVDRRGLIVPPSHFMEHMESSGAIRNLDLFVLDSTLAAMERWRRKGLQLLPISVNFSRFTLFSPSSPGAVLAILSRYPYISSTLLELEISESALDVETGSLIRAMDFFRPFGLSFSLDDFGCRYSNLSLFTSVAFDTIKLDRSLVKDIITNAMSLELVEDIIGLCSTRKMSCIAEGVENQAQVDALLNVGGMYAQGFYYARPIPMMEFEQNHLIRSITGKPEMRPADQKTEGD
;
A
#
# COMPACT_ATOMS: atom_id res chain seq x y z
N ASP A 1 19.20 10.48 29.81
CA ASP A 1 18.47 9.58 30.73
C ASP A 1 17.83 8.44 29.93
N GLU A 2 17.91 7.24 30.49
CA GLU A 2 17.35 6.04 29.90
C GLU A 2 16.18 5.55 30.74
N VAL A 3 15.07 5.18 30.08
CA VAL A 3 13.91 4.57 30.73
C VAL A 3 13.70 3.16 30.17
N VAL A 4 13.68 2.17 31.05
CA VAL A 4 13.40 0.77 30.71
C VAL A 4 12.00 0.45 31.18
N ALA A 5 11.12 0.00 30.28
CA ALA A 5 9.78 -0.47 30.58
C ALA A 5 9.66 -1.98 30.29
N LEU A 6 9.15 -2.75 31.24
CA LEU A 6 8.90 -4.17 31.10
C LEU A 6 7.40 -4.44 30.98
N CYS A 7 7.03 -5.20 29.94
CA CYS A 7 5.67 -5.72 29.76
C CYS A 7 5.70 -7.22 30.03
N LEU A 8 5.08 -7.66 31.12
CA LEU A 8 4.97 -9.07 31.49
C LEU A 8 3.59 -9.62 31.09
N ASN A 9 3.50 -10.93 30.90
CA ASN A 9 2.25 -11.64 30.61
C ASN A 9 1.46 -11.06 29.43
N THR A 10 2.14 -10.79 28.34
CA THR A 10 1.52 -10.31 27.09
C THR A 10 2.01 -11.16 25.93
N THR A 11 1.28 -11.19 24.82
CA THR A 11 1.76 -11.80 23.58
C THR A 11 2.72 -10.84 22.87
N GLN A 12 3.56 -11.37 21.97
CA GLN A 12 4.51 -10.57 21.19
C GLN A 12 3.80 -9.46 20.43
N ASP A 13 2.66 -9.76 19.81
CA ASP A 13 1.88 -8.81 19.02
C ASP A 13 1.34 -7.64 19.86
N VAL A 14 0.78 -7.96 21.02
CA VAL A 14 0.28 -6.95 21.97
C VAL A 14 1.44 -6.10 22.52
N PHE A 15 2.59 -6.73 22.77
CA PHE A 15 3.79 -6.02 23.20
C PHE A 15 4.26 -5.02 22.13
N LEU A 16 4.45 -5.49 20.90
CA LEU A 16 4.89 -4.65 19.77
C LEU A 16 3.90 -3.52 19.49
N ALA A 17 2.60 -3.79 19.51
CA ALA A 17 1.57 -2.77 19.36
C ALA A 17 1.68 -1.66 20.43
N ARG A 18 1.94 -2.04 21.71
CA ARG A 18 2.15 -1.07 22.81
C ARG A 18 3.42 -0.26 22.63
N VAL A 19 4.53 -0.91 22.29
CA VAL A 19 5.81 -0.25 22.02
C VAL A 19 5.65 0.80 20.93
N PHE A 20 5.05 0.41 19.80
CA PHE A 20 4.87 1.30 18.68
C PHE A 20 3.93 2.48 18.98
N ARG A 21 2.84 2.22 19.71
CA ARG A 21 1.93 3.28 20.16
C ARG A 21 2.66 4.33 21.03
N VAL A 22 3.46 3.86 21.98
CA VAL A 22 4.27 4.75 22.85
C VAL A 22 5.32 5.51 22.03
N GLN A 23 6.01 4.81 21.13
CA GLN A 23 7.00 5.42 20.23
C GLN A 23 6.37 6.53 19.38
N SER A 24 5.27 6.24 18.70
CA SER A 24 4.55 7.20 17.85
C SER A 24 4.07 8.43 18.65
N MET A 25 3.53 8.20 19.85
CA MET A 25 3.06 9.27 20.71
C MET A 25 4.21 10.18 21.18
N LEU A 26 5.34 9.59 21.58
CA LEU A 26 6.50 10.34 22.08
C LEU A 26 7.27 11.02 20.96
N GLN A 27 7.40 10.40 19.78
CA GLN A 27 8.03 11.02 18.61
C GLN A 27 7.24 12.22 18.08
N ARG A 28 5.88 12.19 18.16
CA ARG A 28 5.05 13.36 17.83
C ARG A 28 5.31 14.54 18.78
N ARG A 29 5.52 14.26 20.07
CA ARG A 29 5.70 15.28 21.10
C ARG A 29 7.14 15.77 21.20
N TYR A 30 8.12 14.89 20.92
CA TYR A 30 9.55 15.14 21.07
C TYR A 30 10.31 14.62 19.83
N PRO A 31 10.12 15.24 18.67
CA PRO A 31 10.74 14.78 17.42
C PRO A 31 12.28 14.85 17.54
N LYS A 32 12.96 13.75 17.19
CA LYS A 32 14.43 13.59 17.23
C LYS A 32 15.11 13.62 18.62
N GLN A 33 14.36 13.74 19.71
CA GLN A 33 14.94 13.78 21.07
C GLN A 33 14.89 12.43 21.79
N ILE A 34 14.03 11.52 21.35
CA ILE A 34 13.81 10.22 22.00
C ILE A 34 14.13 9.11 21.02
N ARG A 35 14.85 8.12 21.52
CA ARG A 35 15.22 6.90 20.80
C ARG A 35 14.62 5.70 21.48
N PHE A 36 14.32 4.67 20.69
CA PHE A 36 13.66 3.47 21.16
C PHE A 36 14.44 2.24 20.73
N GLY A 37 14.52 1.29 21.63
CA GLY A 37 14.87 -0.08 21.33
C GLY A 37 13.95 -0.99 22.12
N TYR A 38 13.67 -2.14 21.56
CA TYR A 38 12.83 -3.14 22.23
C TYR A 38 13.37 -4.55 21.97
N ALA A 39 13.09 -5.46 22.92
CA ALA A 39 13.38 -6.87 22.77
C ALA A 39 12.25 -7.70 23.34
N TRP A 40 12.05 -8.88 22.79
CA TRP A 40 11.01 -9.83 23.16
C TRP A 40 11.60 -11.19 23.48
N ALA A 41 11.06 -11.87 24.48
CA ALA A 41 11.37 -13.27 24.75
C ALA A 41 10.17 -14.02 25.30
N GLU A 42 10.07 -15.30 24.96
CA GLU A 42 9.13 -16.26 25.54
C GLU A 42 9.84 -17.21 26.49
N GLY A 43 9.14 -17.66 27.52
CA GLY A 43 9.66 -18.59 28.51
C GLY A 43 10.61 -17.94 29.53
N LEU A 44 11.58 -18.72 30.03
CA LEU A 44 12.59 -18.24 30.99
C LEU A 44 13.64 -17.40 30.26
N PHE A 45 13.78 -16.15 30.67
CA PHE A 45 14.73 -15.21 30.07
C PHE A 45 15.49 -14.43 31.15
N SER A 46 16.67 -13.92 30.76
CA SER A 46 17.42 -12.94 31.55
C SER A 46 17.00 -11.52 31.17
N GLY A 47 16.50 -10.75 32.13
CA GLY A 47 16.15 -9.34 31.91
C GLY A 47 17.33 -8.51 31.43
N GLU A 48 18.54 -8.81 31.91
CA GLU A 48 19.77 -8.13 31.48
C GLU A 48 20.07 -8.38 29.98
N LYS A 49 19.82 -9.60 29.48
CA LYS A 49 20.01 -9.94 28.07
C LYS A 49 19.02 -9.17 27.20
N LEU A 50 17.74 -9.09 27.59
CA LEU A 50 16.73 -8.32 26.86
C LEU A 50 17.04 -6.84 26.82
N VAL A 51 17.52 -6.26 27.92
CA VAL A 51 17.94 -4.85 27.94
C VAL A 51 19.13 -4.61 27.02
N LYS A 52 20.10 -5.53 26.97
CA LYS A 52 21.24 -5.45 26.03
C LYS A 52 20.79 -5.50 24.57
N GLU A 53 19.86 -6.41 24.24
CA GLU A 53 19.28 -6.52 22.89
C GLU A 53 18.50 -5.26 22.49
N ALA A 54 17.66 -4.75 23.39
CA ALA A 54 16.94 -3.50 23.15
C ALA A 54 17.88 -2.30 22.97
N ARG A 55 18.96 -2.22 23.76
CA ARG A 55 19.99 -1.19 23.58
C ARG A 55 20.74 -1.33 22.27
N ALA A 56 21.04 -2.54 21.84
CA ALA A 56 21.69 -2.77 20.55
C ALA A 56 20.83 -2.27 19.40
N ILE A 57 19.51 -2.51 19.42
CA ILE A 57 18.58 -1.99 18.42
C ILE A 57 18.52 -0.46 18.45
N MET A 58 18.45 0.14 19.62
CA MET A 58 18.47 1.60 19.79
C MET A 58 19.78 2.23 19.27
N LEU A 59 20.92 1.53 19.41
CA LEU A 59 22.23 2.00 18.92
C LEU A 59 22.41 1.78 17.42
N CYS A 60 21.81 0.75 16.82
CA CYS A 60 21.78 0.56 15.37
C CYS A 60 21.07 1.75 14.68
N ASP A 61 19.99 2.25 15.26
CA ASP A 61 19.36 3.52 14.85
C ASP A 61 20.34 4.72 14.89
N GLN A 62 21.39 4.66 15.74
CA GLN A 62 22.41 5.72 15.80
C GLN A 62 23.37 5.68 14.61
N LEU A 63 23.76 4.49 14.16
CA LEU A 63 24.74 4.34 13.09
C LEU A 63 24.15 4.73 11.73
N GLU A 64 22.87 4.48 11.53
CA GLU A 64 22.15 4.96 10.34
C GLU A 64 21.96 6.49 10.34
N VAL A 65 21.80 7.13 11.50
CA VAL A 65 21.63 8.58 11.63
C VAL A 65 22.97 9.33 11.68
N ALA A 66 24.04 8.72 12.20
CA ALA A 66 25.36 9.36 12.31
C ALA A 66 26.13 9.41 10.99
N GLY A 67 25.71 8.65 9.97
CA GLY A 67 26.24 8.74 8.60
C GLY A 67 25.64 9.86 7.75
N SER A 68 24.66 10.60 8.27
CA SER A 68 24.02 11.70 7.57
C SER A 68 24.29 13.02 8.29
N SER A 69 25.33 13.74 7.86
CA SER A 69 25.43 15.20 8.05
C SER A 69 24.13 15.87 7.60
N PRO A 70 23.71 17.01 8.20
CA PRO A 70 22.53 17.73 7.74
C PRO A 70 22.84 18.38 6.39
N VAL A 71 22.65 17.61 5.32
CA VAL A 71 22.68 18.10 3.95
C VAL A 71 21.32 18.75 3.67
N PRO A 72 21.28 19.94 3.02
CA PRO A 72 20.04 20.55 2.57
C PRO A 72 19.26 19.52 1.74
N HIS A 73 17.96 19.46 1.90
CA HIS A 73 17.05 18.48 1.28
C HIS A 73 17.15 18.51 -0.25
N GLU A 74 18.19 17.91 -0.79
CA GLU A 74 18.14 17.35 -2.13
C GLU A 74 17.22 16.13 -2.10
N PRO A 75 16.45 15.87 -3.19
CA PRO A 75 15.60 14.71 -3.26
C PRO A 75 16.47 13.49 -2.98
N VAL A 76 16.20 12.82 -1.86
CA VAL A 76 16.89 11.60 -1.43
C VAL A 76 17.00 10.70 -2.65
N ARG A 77 18.20 10.20 -2.94
CA ARG A 77 18.49 9.16 -3.93
C ARG A 77 17.81 7.84 -3.48
N ARG A 78 16.48 7.82 -3.60
CA ARG A 78 15.58 6.74 -3.15
C ARG A 78 15.37 5.77 -4.32
N GLY A 79 16.29 4.94 -4.59
CA GLY A 79 16.24 3.96 -5.67
C GLY A 79 17.52 3.18 -5.80
N THR A 80 18.49 3.45 -4.92
CA THR A 80 19.83 2.84 -5.01
C THR A 80 19.98 1.55 -4.22
N ASP A 81 19.06 1.23 -3.29
CA ASP A 81 19.19 0.05 -2.43
C ASP A 81 18.45 -1.18 -2.95
N VAL A 82 17.54 -1.02 -3.91
CA VAL A 82 16.90 -2.16 -4.57
C VAL A 82 17.79 -2.57 -5.73
N LYS A 83 18.39 -3.78 -5.65
CA LYS A 83 19.16 -4.34 -6.77
C LYS A 83 18.25 -4.44 -7.99
N THR A 84 18.55 -3.66 -8.99
CA THR A 84 17.82 -3.65 -10.26
C THR A 84 18.27 -4.82 -11.13
N GLN A 85 17.33 -5.30 -11.95
CA GLN A 85 17.62 -6.28 -12.99
C GLN A 85 18.57 -5.68 -14.05
N GLU A 86 19.31 -6.52 -14.74
CA GLU A 86 20.11 -6.09 -15.86
C GLU A 86 19.27 -5.32 -16.89
N GLY A 87 19.69 -4.09 -17.21
CA GLY A 87 18.96 -3.17 -18.12
C GLY A 87 18.09 -2.11 -17.42
N LEU A 88 17.81 -2.25 -16.12
CA LEU A 88 17.12 -1.21 -15.34
C LEU A 88 18.14 -0.38 -14.55
N GLU A 89 17.88 0.93 -14.47
CA GLU A 89 18.71 1.87 -13.71
C GLU A 89 18.13 2.12 -12.31
N ARG A 90 16.80 2.25 -12.21
CA ARG A 90 16.10 2.54 -10.97
C ARG A 90 14.62 2.16 -11.04
N PHE A 91 13.95 2.19 -9.89
CA PHE A 91 12.50 2.12 -9.78
C PHE A 91 11.89 3.48 -9.42
N VAL A 92 10.65 3.70 -9.87
CA VAL A 92 9.83 4.86 -9.54
C VAL A 92 8.40 4.41 -9.24
N VAL A 93 7.62 5.25 -8.56
CA VAL A 93 6.22 4.95 -8.24
C VAL A 93 5.31 5.89 -9.03
N PHE A 94 4.34 5.31 -9.71
CA PHE A 94 3.23 5.98 -10.38
C PHE A 94 1.98 5.79 -9.56
N PHE A 95 0.98 6.63 -9.77
CA PHE A 95 -0.29 6.57 -9.06
C PHE A 95 -1.43 6.45 -10.06
N GLN A 96 -2.36 5.53 -9.80
CA GLN A 96 -3.59 5.39 -10.58
C GLN A 96 -4.78 5.74 -9.69
N PRO A 97 -5.66 6.68 -10.09
CA PRO A 97 -6.78 7.10 -9.26
C PRO A 97 -7.83 6.00 -9.12
N LYS A 98 -8.35 5.86 -7.91
CA LYS A 98 -9.59 5.16 -7.58
C LYS A 98 -10.71 6.21 -7.53
N VAL A 99 -11.80 6.00 -8.26
CA VAL A 99 -12.82 7.01 -8.50
C VAL A 99 -14.18 6.54 -7.99
N ASP A 100 -14.91 7.42 -7.35
CA ASP A 100 -16.35 7.26 -7.11
C ASP A 100 -17.08 7.50 -8.42
N MET A 101 -17.71 6.47 -8.97
CA MET A 101 -18.35 6.49 -10.28
C MET A 101 -19.55 7.44 -10.37
N ARG A 102 -20.21 7.74 -9.25
CA ARG A 102 -21.38 8.65 -9.21
C ARG A 102 -20.97 10.10 -9.27
N SER A 103 -19.95 10.47 -8.50
CA SER A 103 -19.50 11.86 -8.40
C SER A 103 -18.37 12.22 -9.37
N GLY A 104 -17.69 11.21 -9.94
CA GLY A 104 -16.47 11.37 -10.74
C GLY A 104 -15.26 11.84 -9.93
N LYS A 105 -15.34 11.85 -8.59
CA LYS A 105 -14.27 12.32 -7.72
C LYS A 105 -13.27 11.21 -7.43
N THR A 106 -11.99 11.57 -7.38
CA THR A 106 -10.94 10.71 -6.90
C THR A 106 -11.08 10.52 -5.39
N VAL A 107 -11.21 9.26 -4.96
CA VAL A 107 -11.39 8.87 -3.55
C VAL A 107 -10.16 8.17 -2.97
N GLY A 108 -9.21 7.80 -3.80
CA GLY A 108 -7.96 7.15 -3.42
C GLY A 108 -7.06 6.96 -4.64
N ALA A 109 -5.97 6.25 -4.46
CA ALA A 109 -5.13 5.81 -5.58
C ALA A 109 -4.41 4.51 -5.25
N GLU A 110 -3.96 3.82 -6.30
CA GLU A 110 -3.01 2.72 -6.20
C GLU A 110 -1.61 3.19 -6.56
N ALA A 111 -0.63 2.82 -5.73
CA ALA A 111 0.77 3.08 -5.97
C ALA A 111 1.40 1.92 -6.75
N LEU A 112 1.80 2.19 -7.97
CA LEU A 112 2.27 1.22 -8.95
C LEU A 112 3.74 1.43 -9.28
N VAL A 113 4.58 0.42 -9.04
CA VAL A 113 5.99 0.48 -9.39
C VAL A 113 6.19 0.51 -10.91
N ARG A 114 7.22 1.23 -11.36
CA ARG A 114 7.72 1.25 -12.73
C ARG A 114 9.23 1.15 -12.70
N GLY A 115 9.81 0.40 -13.64
CA GLY A 115 11.23 0.44 -13.90
C GLY A 115 11.57 1.65 -14.75
N VAL A 116 12.83 2.09 -14.69
CA VAL A 116 13.40 3.08 -15.59
C VAL A 116 14.67 2.47 -16.18
N ASP A 117 14.74 2.38 -17.50
CA ASP A 117 15.94 1.87 -18.18
C ASP A 117 17.05 2.94 -18.26
N ARG A 118 18.22 2.54 -18.80
CA ARG A 118 19.39 3.42 -18.97
C ARG A 118 19.13 4.60 -19.93
N ARG A 119 18.06 4.55 -20.72
CA ARG A 119 17.66 5.63 -21.65
C ARG A 119 16.62 6.55 -21.00
N GLY A 120 16.19 6.25 -19.76
CA GLY A 120 15.15 6.98 -19.07
C GLY A 120 13.72 6.57 -19.45
N LEU A 121 13.56 5.48 -20.21
CA LEU A 121 12.24 4.98 -20.61
C LEU A 121 11.58 4.20 -19.46
N ILE A 122 10.26 4.35 -19.37
CA ILE A 122 9.45 3.66 -18.36
C ILE A 122 9.23 2.21 -18.78
N VAL A 123 9.55 1.28 -17.90
CA VAL A 123 9.42 -0.16 -18.08
C VAL A 123 8.31 -0.68 -17.17
N PRO A 124 7.28 -1.37 -17.71
CA PRO A 124 6.17 -1.89 -16.92
C PRO A 124 6.60 -3.08 -16.05
N PRO A 125 5.85 -3.39 -14.97
CA PRO A 125 6.15 -4.45 -14.03
C PRO A 125 6.32 -5.84 -14.67
N SER A 126 5.57 -6.16 -15.69
CA SER A 126 5.64 -7.45 -16.40
C SER A 126 7.03 -7.81 -16.92
N HIS A 127 7.94 -6.84 -17.06
CA HIS A 127 9.31 -7.08 -17.53
C HIS A 127 10.29 -7.44 -16.41
N PHE A 128 9.96 -7.21 -15.16
CA PHE A 128 10.91 -7.42 -14.05
C PHE A 128 10.33 -8.14 -12.84
N MET A 129 8.99 -8.23 -12.68
CA MET A 129 8.38 -8.81 -11.49
C MET A 129 8.78 -10.27 -11.26
N GLU A 130 8.74 -11.11 -12.31
CA GLU A 130 9.14 -12.53 -12.22
C GLU A 130 10.59 -12.67 -11.73
N HIS A 131 11.50 -11.82 -12.22
CA HIS A 131 12.88 -11.80 -11.74
C HIS A 131 12.99 -11.34 -10.28
N MET A 132 12.23 -10.31 -9.89
CA MET A 132 12.24 -9.81 -8.52
C MET A 132 11.72 -10.88 -7.53
N GLU A 133 10.70 -11.65 -7.92
CA GLU A 133 10.18 -12.76 -7.13
C GLU A 133 11.18 -13.92 -7.04
N SER A 134 11.69 -14.39 -8.19
CA SER A 134 12.62 -15.53 -8.24
C SER A 134 13.96 -15.27 -7.55
N SER A 135 14.43 -14.02 -7.57
CA SER A 135 15.65 -13.61 -6.88
C SER A 135 15.44 -13.30 -5.39
N GLY A 136 14.19 -13.24 -4.92
CA GLY A 136 13.86 -12.82 -3.56
C GLY A 136 13.98 -11.31 -3.31
N ALA A 137 14.23 -10.52 -4.36
CA ALA A 137 14.36 -9.06 -4.27
C ALA A 137 12.99 -8.35 -4.15
N ILE A 138 11.90 -9.06 -4.40
CA ILE A 138 10.53 -8.53 -4.36
C ILE A 138 10.21 -7.86 -3.01
N ARG A 139 10.68 -8.41 -1.90
CA ARG A 139 10.48 -7.82 -0.58
C ARG A 139 11.05 -6.40 -0.48
N ASN A 140 12.26 -6.19 -1.00
CA ASN A 140 12.89 -4.88 -0.99
C ASN A 140 12.14 -3.90 -1.91
N LEU A 141 11.59 -4.40 -3.01
CA LEU A 141 10.77 -3.62 -3.93
C LEU A 141 9.46 -3.18 -3.26
N ASP A 142 8.75 -4.07 -2.59
CA ASP A 142 7.50 -3.75 -1.87
C ASP A 142 7.75 -2.69 -0.78
N LEU A 143 8.81 -2.85 0.01
CA LEU A 143 9.21 -1.88 1.03
C LEU A 143 9.63 -0.52 0.41
N PHE A 144 10.30 -0.54 -0.73
CA PHE A 144 10.62 0.67 -1.49
C PHE A 144 9.37 1.40 -1.98
N VAL A 145 8.36 0.67 -2.49
CA VAL A 145 7.09 1.26 -2.93
C VAL A 145 6.35 1.89 -1.74
N LEU A 146 6.29 1.18 -0.60
CA LEU A 146 5.69 1.70 0.63
C LEU A 146 6.37 3.00 1.08
N ASP A 147 7.70 3.02 1.17
CA ASP A 147 8.46 4.21 1.56
C ASP A 147 8.27 5.38 0.59
N SER A 148 8.32 5.10 -0.70
CA SER A 148 8.12 6.11 -1.76
C SER A 148 6.72 6.70 -1.73
N THR A 149 5.71 5.87 -1.46
CA THR A 149 4.31 6.30 -1.30
C THR A 149 4.15 7.24 -0.10
N LEU A 150 4.68 6.86 1.05
CA LEU A 150 4.63 7.72 2.25
C LEU A 150 5.39 9.02 2.06
N ALA A 151 6.51 8.99 1.33
CA ALA A 151 7.25 10.20 0.97
C ALA A 151 6.45 11.14 0.06
N ALA A 152 5.69 10.59 -0.89
CA ALA A 152 4.79 11.38 -1.72
C ALA A 152 3.66 12.00 -0.88
N MET A 153 3.02 11.21 -0.01
CA MET A 153 1.98 11.68 0.90
C MET A 153 2.50 12.79 1.83
N GLU A 154 3.69 12.64 2.40
CA GLU A 154 4.31 13.68 3.24
C GLU A 154 4.59 14.97 2.45
N ARG A 155 5.01 14.85 1.19
CA ARG A 155 5.15 16.02 0.29
C ARG A 155 3.82 16.72 0.07
N TRP A 156 2.74 15.98 -0.21
CA TRP A 156 1.39 16.53 -0.40
C TRP A 156 0.87 17.20 0.87
N ARG A 157 1.05 16.54 2.02
CA ARG A 157 0.70 17.11 3.33
C ARG A 157 1.41 18.45 3.58
N ARG A 158 2.73 18.53 3.29
CA ARG A 158 3.51 19.78 3.45
C ARG A 158 3.03 20.91 2.55
N LYS A 159 2.43 20.58 1.42
CA LYS A 159 1.78 21.54 0.52
C LYS A 159 0.37 21.93 0.95
N GLY A 160 -0.13 21.36 2.05
CA GLY A 160 -1.50 21.60 2.54
C GLY A 160 -2.57 20.91 1.70
N LEU A 161 -2.22 19.92 0.87
CA LEU A 161 -3.17 19.18 0.06
C LEU A 161 -3.90 18.16 0.92
N GLN A 162 -5.17 17.91 0.58
CA GLN A 162 -5.94 16.84 1.19
C GLN A 162 -5.33 15.49 0.80
N LEU A 163 -5.02 14.67 1.80
CA LEU A 163 -4.53 13.31 1.57
C LEU A 163 -5.69 12.37 1.29
N LEU A 164 -5.49 11.48 0.33
CA LEU A 164 -6.39 10.39 -0.01
C LEU A 164 -5.79 9.06 0.44
N PRO A 165 -6.63 8.03 0.68
CA PRO A 165 -6.15 6.66 0.88
C PRO A 165 -5.32 6.18 -0.32
N ILE A 166 -4.18 5.57 -0.03
CA ILE A 166 -3.30 5.00 -1.06
C ILE A 166 -3.06 3.53 -0.77
N SER A 167 -3.29 2.69 -1.76
CA SER A 167 -2.96 1.27 -1.68
C SER A 167 -1.58 0.96 -2.27
N VAL A 168 -0.94 -0.06 -1.71
CA VAL A 168 0.38 -0.56 -2.08
C VAL A 168 0.33 -2.06 -2.22
N ASN A 169 0.82 -2.58 -3.32
CA ASN A 169 0.93 -4.02 -3.54
C ASN A 169 1.93 -4.65 -2.57
N PHE A 170 1.55 -5.76 -1.96
CA PHE A 170 2.35 -6.50 -0.99
C PHE A 170 2.41 -7.98 -1.38
N SER A 171 3.57 -8.43 -1.79
CA SER A 171 3.77 -9.83 -2.17
C SER A 171 3.66 -10.75 -0.95
N ARG A 172 3.30 -12.03 -1.20
CA ARG A 172 3.34 -13.08 -0.16
C ARG A 172 4.72 -13.19 0.50
N PHE A 173 5.79 -13.00 -0.27
CA PHE A 173 7.16 -13.05 0.25
C PHE A 173 7.42 -11.96 1.28
N THR A 174 6.84 -10.79 1.07
CA THR A 174 6.92 -9.67 2.01
C THR A 174 5.99 -9.90 3.19
N LEU A 175 4.76 -10.28 2.95
CA LEU A 175 3.76 -10.44 4.00
C LEU A 175 4.16 -11.50 5.04
N PHE A 176 4.70 -12.65 4.59
CA PHE A 176 5.07 -13.76 5.47
C PHE A 176 6.53 -13.75 5.93
N SER A 177 7.34 -12.78 5.52
CA SER A 177 8.72 -12.67 6.00
C SER A 177 8.77 -12.24 7.47
N PRO A 178 9.46 -12.97 8.34
CA PRO A 178 9.57 -12.62 9.76
C PRO A 178 10.15 -11.23 10.04
N SER A 179 10.93 -10.70 9.10
CA SER A 179 11.56 -9.37 9.23
C SER A 179 10.70 -8.24 8.66
N SER A 180 9.60 -8.53 7.96
CA SER A 180 8.74 -7.49 7.36
C SER A 180 7.99 -6.64 8.38
N PRO A 181 7.44 -7.19 9.47
CA PRO A 181 6.80 -6.39 10.49
C PRO A 181 7.68 -5.23 10.99
N GLY A 182 8.91 -5.55 11.38
CA GLY A 182 9.86 -4.52 11.83
C GLY A 182 10.22 -3.49 10.75
N ALA A 183 10.42 -3.95 9.51
CA ALA A 183 10.75 -3.07 8.38
C ALA A 183 9.60 -2.12 8.03
N VAL A 184 8.35 -2.62 7.98
CA VAL A 184 7.15 -1.79 7.72
C VAL A 184 6.99 -0.75 8.82
N LEU A 185 7.09 -1.16 10.09
CA LEU A 185 6.97 -0.23 11.22
C LEU A 185 8.08 0.82 11.24
N ALA A 186 9.31 0.44 10.88
CA ALA A 186 10.42 1.38 10.73
C ALA A 186 10.16 2.40 9.61
N ILE A 187 9.54 1.97 8.51
CA ILE A 187 9.13 2.88 7.42
C ILE A 187 8.03 3.84 7.91
N LEU A 188 6.97 3.33 8.53
CA LEU A 188 5.88 4.15 9.07
C LEU A 188 6.39 5.19 10.07
N SER A 189 7.34 4.84 10.93
CA SER A 189 7.91 5.74 11.93
C SER A 189 8.64 6.95 11.34
N ARG A 190 9.13 6.86 10.11
CA ARG A 190 9.76 7.98 9.38
C ARG A 190 8.76 9.07 8.98
N TYR A 191 7.47 8.74 8.93
CA TYR A 191 6.41 9.65 8.49
C TYR A 191 5.32 9.83 9.56
N PRO A 192 5.67 10.36 10.76
CA PRO A 192 4.79 10.38 11.92
C PRO A 192 3.53 11.27 11.75
N TYR A 193 3.49 12.10 10.73
CA TYR A 193 2.36 12.98 10.42
C TYR A 193 1.42 12.41 9.36
N ILE A 194 1.75 11.27 8.78
CA ILE A 194 0.86 10.54 7.87
C ILE A 194 0.11 9.50 8.71
N SER A 195 -1.22 9.54 8.66
CA SER A 195 -2.03 8.50 9.29
C SER A 195 -1.90 7.20 8.52
N SER A 196 -1.52 6.12 9.19
CA SER A 196 -1.47 4.78 8.61
C SER A 196 -2.84 4.27 8.16
N THR A 197 -3.94 4.86 8.67
CA THR A 197 -5.31 4.56 8.19
C THR A 197 -5.56 5.00 6.74
N LEU A 198 -4.65 5.78 6.16
CA LEU A 198 -4.66 6.14 4.75
C LEU A 198 -3.85 5.15 3.88
N LEU A 199 -3.34 4.08 4.47
CA LEU A 199 -2.61 3.04 3.74
C LEU A 199 -3.41 1.75 3.69
N GLU A 200 -3.48 1.17 2.51
CA GLU A 200 -4.08 -0.12 2.23
C GLU A 200 -3.01 -1.05 1.64
N LEU A 201 -2.88 -2.25 2.18
CA LEU A 201 -1.97 -3.27 1.63
C LEU A 201 -2.78 -4.19 0.73
N GLU A 202 -2.44 -4.23 -0.56
CA GLU A 202 -3.09 -5.08 -1.55
C GLU A 202 -2.40 -6.44 -1.60
N ILE A 203 -3.18 -7.51 -1.48
CA ILE A 203 -2.72 -8.89 -1.51
C ILE A 203 -3.43 -9.58 -2.68
N SER A 204 -2.67 -10.05 -3.65
CA SER A 204 -3.22 -10.76 -4.81
C SER A 204 -3.87 -12.08 -4.40
N GLU A 205 -4.98 -12.46 -5.05
CA GLU A 205 -5.62 -13.76 -4.87
C GLU A 205 -4.63 -14.93 -5.08
N SER A 206 -3.70 -14.79 -6.03
CA SER A 206 -2.68 -15.80 -6.30
C SER A 206 -1.67 -15.98 -5.16
N ALA A 207 -1.55 -15.03 -4.25
CA ALA A 207 -0.68 -15.12 -3.08
C ALA A 207 -1.29 -15.99 -1.97
N LEU A 208 -2.55 -16.40 -2.10
CA LEU A 208 -3.34 -17.06 -1.06
C LEU A 208 -3.29 -18.59 -1.09
N ASP A 209 -2.46 -19.21 -1.92
CA ASP A 209 -2.13 -20.65 -1.86
C ASP A 209 -1.36 -21.03 -0.56
N VAL A 210 -1.57 -20.26 0.51
CA VAL A 210 -1.01 -20.48 1.85
C VAL A 210 -2.13 -20.79 2.83
N GLU A 211 -1.75 -21.39 3.95
CA GLU A 211 -2.67 -21.64 5.06
C GLU A 211 -3.35 -20.33 5.51
N THR A 212 -4.68 -20.29 5.43
CA THR A 212 -5.51 -19.12 5.77
C THR A 212 -5.18 -18.56 7.16
N GLY A 213 -4.84 -19.41 8.13
CA GLY A 213 -4.46 -18.98 9.48
C GLY A 213 -3.19 -18.14 9.51
N SER A 214 -2.23 -18.39 8.62
CA SER A 214 -1.00 -17.60 8.52
C SER A 214 -1.27 -16.22 7.93
N LEU A 215 -2.18 -16.12 6.95
CA LEU A 215 -2.64 -14.85 6.40
C LEU A 215 -3.33 -14.00 7.48
N ILE A 216 -4.28 -14.58 8.20
CA ILE A 216 -5.00 -13.88 9.27
C ILE A 216 -4.01 -13.34 10.30
N ARG A 217 -3.06 -14.16 10.78
CA ARG A 217 -2.04 -13.71 11.74
C ARG A 217 -1.20 -12.53 11.22
N ALA A 218 -0.80 -12.58 9.95
CA ALA A 218 -0.03 -11.49 9.34
C ALA A 218 -0.86 -10.19 9.25
N MET A 219 -2.12 -10.28 8.83
CA MET A 219 -3.02 -9.12 8.76
C MET A 219 -3.33 -8.56 10.17
N ASP A 220 -3.63 -9.42 11.14
CA ASP A 220 -3.94 -9.04 12.51
C ASP A 220 -2.75 -8.37 13.21
N PHE A 221 -1.52 -8.70 12.81
CA PHE A 221 -0.35 -7.98 13.29
C PHE A 221 -0.37 -6.50 12.87
N PHE A 222 -0.76 -6.18 11.63
CA PHE A 222 -0.71 -4.83 11.10
C PHE A 222 -1.96 -3.98 11.40
N ARG A 223 -3.12 -4.60 11.61
CA ARG A 223 -4.40 -3.90 11.90
C ARG A 223 -4.35 -2.94 13.09
N PRO A 224 -3.73 -3.27 14.24
CA PRO A 224 -3.61 -2.34 15.37
C PRO A 224 -2.83 -1.06 15.03
N PHE A 225 -2.03 -1.08 13.97
CA PHE A 225 -1.31 0.09 13.47
C PHE A 225 -2.14 0.95 12.49
N GLY A 226 -3.38 0.55 12.20
CA GLY A 226 -4.30 1.28 11.35
C GLY A 226 -4.19 0.94 9.86
N LEU A 227 -3.40 -0.08 9.50
CA LEU A 227 -3.33 -0.55 8.10
C LEU A 227 -4.59 -1.34 7.74
N SER A 228 -5.14 -1.08 6.57
CA SER A 228 -6.23 -1.85 5.95
C SER A 228 -5.69 -2.80 4.89
N PHE A 229 -6.51 -3.77 4.49
CA PHE A 229 -6.14 -4.81 3.54
C PHE A 229 -7.17 -4.96 2.44
N SER A 230 -6.70 -5.05 1.21
CA SER A 230 -7.52 -5.40 0.06
C SER A 230 -7.10 -6.73 -0.56
N LEU A 231 -8.09 -7.44 -1.06
CA LEU A 231 -7.90 -8.61 -1.91
C LEU A 231 -7.91 -8.15 -3.36
N ASP A 232 -6.79 -8.36 -4.03
CA ASP A 232 -6.58 -7.94 -5.42
C ASP A 232 -6.78 -9.10 -6.40
N ASP A 233 -7.08 -8.78 -7.67
CA ASP A 233 -7.30 -9.72 -8.78
C ASP A 233 -8.45 -10.72 -8.50
N PHE A 234 -9.46 -10.35 -7.69
CA PHE A 234 -10.53 -11.28 -7.33
C PHE A 234 -11.38 -11.67 -8.54
N GLY A 235 -11.48 -12.99 -8.75
CA GLY A 235 -12.21 -13.58 -9.88
C GLY A 235 -11.35 -13.89 -11.10
N CYS A 236 -10.05 -13.62 -11.06
CA CYS A 236 -9.11 -13.98 -12.12
C CYS A 236 -8.92 -15.50 -12.26
N ARG A 237 -9.10 -16.26 -11.19
CA ARG A 237 -8.99 -17.72 -11.15
C ARG A 237 -10.26 -18.32 -10.55
N TYR A 238 -10.26 -19.63 -10.27
CA TYR A 238 -11.34 -20.28 -9.52
C TYR A 238 -11.41 -19.65 -8.12
N SER A 239 -12.21 -18.60 -8.03
CA SER A 239 -12.32 -17.75 -6.85
C SER A 239 -12.62 -18.58 -5.62
N ASN A 240 -11.73 -18.57 -4.66
CA ASN A 240 -11.90 -19.28 -3.42
C ASN A 240 -12.88 -18.50 -2.51
N LEU A 241 -14.19 -18.67 -2.75
CA LEU A 241 -15.25 -18.04 -1.94
C LEU A 241 -15.09 -18.29 -0.45
N SER A 242 -14.31 -19.32 -0.05
CA SER A 242 -13.99 -19.56 1.35
C SER A 242 -13.18 -18.43 1.98
N LEU A 243 -12.43 -17.66 1.18
CA LEU A 243 -11.69 -16.49 1.66
C LEU A 243 -12.63 -15.41 2.18
N PHE A 244 -13.75 -15.17 1.50
CA PHE A 244 -14.78 -14.24 1.98
C PHE A 244 -15.35 -14.62 3.34
N THR A 245 -15.38 -15.90 3.67
CA THR A 245 -15.93 -16.38 4.93
C THR A 245 -14.89 -16.40 6.05
N SER A 246 -13.62 -16.53 5.71
CA SER A 246 -12.54 -16.83 6.65
C SER A 246 -11.63 -15.64 6.94
N VAL A 247 -11.47 -14.70 5.98
CA VAL A 247 -10.56 -13.57 6.08
C VAL A 247 -11.34 -12.25 6.02
N ALA A 248 -11.08 -11.36 6.94
CA ALA A 248 -11.70 -10.04 6.98
C ALA A 248 -10.87 -9.05 6.17
N PHE A 249 -11.15 -8.91 4.87
CA PHE A 249 -10.63 -7.83 4.05
C PHE A 249 -11.47 -6.56 4.25
N ASP A 250 -10.86 -5.41 4.01
CA ASP A 250 -11.53 -4.10 4.06
C ASP A 250 -12.05 -3.71 2.67
N THR A 251 -11.34 -4.17 1.61
CA THR A 251 -11.67 -3.90 0.21
C THR A 251 -11.51 -5.17 -0.63
N ILE A 252 -12.38 -5.36 -1.62
CA ILE A 252 -12.26 -6.36 -2.69
C ILE A 252 -12.11 -5.62 -4.02
N LYS A 253 -11.09 -5.98 -4.81
CA LYS A 253 -10.87 -5.45 -6.15
C LYS A 253 -11.28 -6.51 -7.16
N LEU A 254 -12.32 -6.22 -7.94
CA LEU A 254 -12.81 -7.12 -9.00
C LEU A 254 -11.83 -7.05 -10.18
N ASP A 255 -11.29 -8.19 -10.55
CA ASP A 255 -10.34 -8.28 -11.66
C ASP A 255 -10.98 -7.81 -12.98
N ARG A 256 -10.15 -7.24 -13.84
CA ARG A 256 -10.54 -6.77 -15.17
C ARG A 256 -11.24 -7.84 -16.00
N SER A 257 -10.93 -9.12 -15.84
CA SER A 257 -11.59 -10.21 -16.60
C SER A 257 -13.08 -10.31 -16.30
N LEU A 258 -13.51 -10.03 -15.06
CA LEU A 258 -14.93 -9.95 -14.70
C LEU A 258 -15.60 -8.71 -15.27
N VAL A 259 -14.90 -7.56 -15.24
CA VAL A 259 -15.44 -6.27 -15.67
C VAL A 259 -15.50 -6.13 -17.19
N LYS A 260 -14.60 -6.78 -17.91
CA LYS A 260 -14.47 -6.65 -19.36
C LYS A 260 -15.75 -7.03 -20.11
N ASP A 261 -16.37 -8.12 -19.69
CA ASP A 261 -17.47 -8.73 -20.44
C ASP A 261 -18.87 -8.43 -19.85
N ILE A 262 -18.98 -7.56 -18.84
CA ILE A 262 -20.24 -7.26 -18.13
C ILE A 262 -21.34 -6.68 -19.02
N ILE A 263 -20.99 -6.07 -20.18
CA ILE A 263 -21.95 -5.50 -21.12
C ILE A 263 -22.53 -6.57 -22.06
N THR A 264 -21.72 -7.58 -22.39
CA THR A 264 -22.04 -8.58 -23.41
C THR A 264 -22.43 -9.93 -22.83
N ASN A 265 -22.11 -10.19 -21.57
CA ASN A 265 -22.34 -11.45 -20.88
C ASN A 265 -23.18 -11.24 -19.61
N ALA A 266 -24.46 -11.63 -19.67
CA ALA A 266 -25.39 -11.51 -18.54
C ALA A 266 -24.90 -12.26 -17.29
N MET A 267 -24.28 -13.43 -17.45
CA MET A 267 -23.73 -14.22 -16.33
C MET A 267 -22.60 -13.48 -15.63
N SER A 268 -21.73 -12.78 -16.38
CA SER A 268 -20.67 -11.97 -15.80
C SER A 268 -21.24 -10.79 -14.99
N LEU A 269 -22.32 -10.17 -15.47
CA LEU A 269 -23.00 -9.09 -14.77
C LEU A 269 -23.67 -9.57 -13.48
N GLU A 270 -24.39 -10.70 -13.52
CA GLU A 270 -25.00 -11.33 -12.34
C GLU A 270 -23.93 -11.69 -11.28
N LEU A 271 -22.81 -12.27 -11.69
CA LEU A 271 -21.71 -12.59 -10.78
C LEU A 271 -21.14 -11.34 -10.11
N VAL A 272 -20.94 -10.27 -10.87
CA VAL A 272 -20.45 -8.98 -10.33
C VAL A 272 -21.47 -8.38 -9.35
N GLU A 273 -22.77 -8.45 -9.65
CA GLU A 273 -23.86 -8.02 -8.76
C GLU A 273 -23.83 -8.79 -7.44
N ASP A 274 -23.71 -10.11 -7.49
CA ASP A 274 -23.65 -10.98 -6.31
C ASP A 274 -22.45 -10.65 -5.43
N ILE A 275 -21.26 -10.42 -6.02
CA ILE A 275 -20.04 -10.05 -5.29
C ILE A 275 -20.21 -8.68 -4.64
N ILE A 276 -20.74 -7.69 -5.35
CA ILE A 276 -21.00 -6.34 -4.81
C ILE A 276 -22.00 -6.44 -3.65
N GLY A 277 -23.06 -7.21 -3.78
CA GLY A 277 -24.04 -7.46 -2.72
C GLY A 277 -23.42 -8.11 -1.49
N LEU A 278 -22.54 -9.08 -1.69
CA LEU A 278 -21.81 -9.74 -0.61
C LEU A 278 -20.86 -8.77 0.10
N CYS A 279 -20.12 -7.95 -0.64
CA CYS A 279 -19.26 -6.91 -0.07
C CYS A 279 -20.06 -5.93 0.77
N SER A 280 -21.20 -5.44 0.26
CA SER A 280 -22.10 -4.53 0.97
C SER A 280 -22.60 -5.14 2.29
N THR A 281 -23.04 -6.39 2.27
CA THR A 281 -23.53 -7.11 3.45
C THR A 281 -22.45 -7.22 4.54
N ARG A 282 -21.19 -7.37 4.13
CA ARG A 282 -20.04 -7.49 5.03
C ARG A 282 -19.35 -6.17 5.36
N LYS A 283 -19.88 -5.05 4.86
CA LYS A 283 -19.29 -3.71 5.02
C LYS A 283 -17.86 -3.59 4.45
N MET A 284 -17.58 -4.33 3.40
CA MET A 284 -16.35 -4.22 2.63
C MET A 284 -16.57 -3.26 1.46
N SER A 285 -15.54 -2.52 1.08
CA SER A 285 -15.53 -1.76 -0.17
C SER A 285 -15.37 -2.72 -1.35
N CYS A 286 -15.98 -2.40 -2.48
CA CYS A 286 -15.79 -3.11 -3.74
C CYS A 286 -15.32 -2.13 -4.81
N ILE A 287 -14.21 -2.44 -5.48
CA ILE A 287 -13.63 -1.61 -6.55
C ILE A 287 -13.60 -2.43 -7.83
N ALA A 288 -14.20 -1.93 -8.90
CA ALA A 288 -14.14 -2.55 -10.22
C ALA A 288 -12.87 -2.08 -10.95
N GLU A 289 -12.05 -3.04 -11.38
CA GLU A 289 -10.81 -2.75 -12.10
C GLU A 289 -10.96 -2.87 -13.61
N GLY A 290 -10.06 -2.19 -14.33
CA GLY A 290 -10.01 -2.27 -15.78
C GLY A 290 -11.24 -1.67 -16.47
N VAL A 291 -11.90 -0.69 -15.86
CA VAL A 291 -13.00 0.05 -16.51
C VAL A 291 -12.43 0.89 -17.65
N GLU A 292 -12.96 0.68 -18.87
CA GLU A 292 -12.43 1.28 -20.11
C GLU A 292 -13.42 2.21 -20.82
N ASN A 293 -14.73 2.11 -20.51
CA ASN A 293 -15.76 2.90 -21.18
C ASN A 293 -16.97 3.21 -20.29
N GLN A 294 -17.78 4.17 -20.75
CA GLN A 294 -18.98 4.62 -20.03
C GLN A 294 -20.03 3.51 -19.87
N ALA A 295 -20.20 2.61 -20.83
CA ALA A 295 -21.18 1.56 -20.74
C ALA A 295 -20.87 0.59 -19.59
N GLN A 296 -19.59 0.31 -19.31
CA GLN A 296 -19.17 -0.44 -18.14
C GLN A 296 -19.49 0.30 -16.83
N VAL A 297 -19.26 1.61 -16.79
CA VAL A 297 -19.61 2.45 -15.62
C VAL A 297 -21.12 2.36 -15.36
N ASP A 298 -21.94 2.53 -16.39
CA ASP A 298 -23.40 2.50 -16.27
C ASP A 298 -23.89 1.12 -15.80
N ALA A 299 -23.33 0.02 -16.35
CA ALA A 299 -23.65 -1.33 -15.92
C ALA A 299 -23.27 -1.57 -14.43
N LEU A 300 -22.08 -1.16 -14.01
CA LEU A 300 -21.61 -1.30 -12.64
C LEU A 300 -22.48 -0.48 -11.66
N LEU A 301 -22.84 0.75 -12.02
CA LEU A 301 -23.72 1.60 -11.20
C LEU A 301 -25.11 0.98 -11.03
N ASN A 302 -25.65 0.33 -12.09
CA ASN A 302 -26.97 -0.30 -12.06
C ASN A 302 -27.00 -1.51 -11.10
N VAL A 303 -25.89 -2.22 -10.91
CA VAL A 303 -25.78 -3.36 -9.98
C VAL A 303 -25.22 -2.94 -8.60
N GLY A 304 -25.18 -1.64 -8.31
CA GLY A 304 -24.79 -1.11 -6.99
C GLY A 304 -23.29 -0.86 -6.79
N GLY A 305 -22.49 -0.98 -7.83
CA GLY A 305 -21.07 -0.60 -7.81
C GLY A 305 -20.90 0.89 -7.51
N MET A 306 -19.87 1.24 -6.71
CA MET A 306 -19.60 2.63 -6.34
C MET A 306 -18.23 3.09 -6.80
N TYR A 307 -17.22 2.25 -6.71
CA TYR A 307 -15.83 2.62 -6.96
C TYR A 307 -15.25 1.88 -8.13
N ALA A 308 -14.43 2.56 -8.90
CA ALA A 308 -13.76 1.99 -10.06
C ALA A 308 -12.33 2.51 -10.23
N GLN A 309 -11.55 1.71 -10.92
CA GLN A 309 -10.21 2.03 -11.39
C GLN A 309 -10.08 1.54 -12.83
N GLY A 310 -9.48 2.31 -13.72
CA GLY A 310 -9.29 1.88 -15.10
C GLY A 310 -8.90 3.02 -16.04
N PHE A 311 -8.60 2.65 -17.29
CA PHE A 311 -8.12 3.60 -18.29
C PHE A 311 -9.20 4.58 -18.76
N TYR A 312 -10.45 4.30 -18.44
CA TYR A 312 -11.53 5.25 -18.64
C TYR A 312 -11.32 6.54 -17.83
N TYR A 313 -10.78 6.44 -16.62
CA TYR A 313 -10.51 7.58 -15.75
C TYR A 313 -9.09 8.10 -15.94
N ALA A 314 -8.09 7.26 -15.74
CA ALA A 314 -6.69 7.58 -15.99
C ALA A 314 -5.83 6.32 -16.07
N ARG A 315 -4.74 6.39 -16.82
CA ARG A 315 -3.64 5.44 -16.70
C ARG A 315 -2.83 5.75 -15.43
N PRO A 316 -1.99 4.81 -14.96
CA PRO A 316 -1.00 5.15 -13.94
C PRO A 316 -0.11 6.31 -14.41
N ILE A 317 -0.04 7.37 -13.59
CA ILE A 317 0.68 8.62 -13.91
C ILE A 317 1.75 8.94 -12.85
N PRO A 318 2.79 9.70 -13.21
CA PRO A 318 3.80 10.14 -12.27
C PRO A 318 3.22 10.97 -11.11
N MET A 319 3.88 10.94 -9.95
CA MET A 319 3.46 11.63 -8.72
C MET A 319 3.08 13.12 -8.95
N MET A 320 3.88 13.84 -9.73
CA MET A 320 3.64 15.26 -9.98
C MET A 320 2.35 15.52 -10.79
N GLU A 321 2.10 14.65 -11.75
CA GLU A 321 0.89 14.71 -12.58
C GLU A 321 -0.35 14.31 -11.78
N PHE A 322 -0.23 13.27 -10.94
CA PHE A 322 -1.30 12.88 -10.00
C PHE A 322 -1.64 14.03 -9.04
N GLU A 323 -0.63 14.68 -8.46
CA GLU A 323 -0.81 15.82 -7.58
C GLU A 323 -1.62 16.93 -8.27
N GLN A 324 -1.26 17.30 -9.51
CA GLN A 324 -1.93 18.37 -10.25
C GLN A 324 -3.35 18.01 -10.65
N ASN A 325 -3.55 16.79 -11.15
CA ASN A 325 -4.84 16.40 -11.75
C ASN A 325 -5.87 15.96 -10.71
N HIS A 326 -5.44 15.34 -9.60
CA HIS A 326 -6.34 14.68 -8.65
C HIS A 326 -6.37 15.32 -7.26
N LEU A 327 -5.31 16.01 -6.83
CA LEU A 327 -5.29 16.65 -5.52
C LEU A 327 -5.54 18.17 -5.60
N ILE A 328 -4.93 18.88 -6.55
CA ILE A 328 -5.07 20.35 -6.66
C ILE A 328 -6.39 20.73 -7.35
N ARG A 329 -6.72 20.05 -8.45
CA ARG A 329 -7.95 20.35 -9.20
C ARG A 329 -9.22 20.06 -8.40
N SER A 330 -9.24 19.01 -7.58
CA SER A 330 -10.37 18.71 -6.70
C SER A 330 -10.67 19.83 -5.70
N ILE A 331 -9.65 20.57 -5.26
CA ILE A 331 -9.80 21.73 -4.36
C ILE A 331 -10.33 22.95 -5.11
N THR A 332 -9.94 23.15 -6.37
CA THR A 332 -10.30 24.32 -7.17
C THR A 332 -11.66 24.22 -7.85
N GLY A 333 -12.37 23.10 -7.69
CA GLY A 333 -13.71 22.88 -8.26
C GLY A 333 -13.73 22.79 -9.79
N LYS A 334 -12.58 22.70 -10.45
CA LYS A 334 -12.54 22.43 -11.89
C LYS A 334 -12.90 20.97 -12.12
N PRO A 335 -13.85 20.66 -13.04
CA PRO A 335 -14.23 19.29 -13.31
C PRO A 335 -12.98 18.47 -13.71
N GLU A 336 -12.86 17.28 -13.16
CA GLU A 336 -11.86 16.29 -13.63
C GLU A 336 -12.11 16.06 -15.12
N MET A 337 -11.05 16.05 -15.94
CA MET A 337 -11.17 15.87 -17.39
C MET A 337 -11.83 14.52 -17.68
N ARG A 338 -13.00 14.52 -18.31
CA ARG A 338 -13.59 13.29 -18.83
C ARG A 338 -12.71 12.75 -19.96
N PRO A 339 -12.63 11.44 -20.17
CA PRO A 339 -11.77 10.82 -21.20
C PRO A 339 -12.02 11.28 -22.64
N ALA A 340 -13.19 11.85 -22.93
CA ALA A 340 -13.51 12.44 -24.22
C ALA A 340 -12.64 13.66 -24.60
N ASP A 341 -12.03 14.33 -23.61
CA ASP A 341 -11.24 15.54 -23.82
C ASP A 341 -9.74 15.23 -24.12
N GLN A 342 -9.33 13.95 -24.12
CA GLN A 342 -7.96 13.52 -24.43
C GLN A 342 -7.74 13.13 -25.89
N LYS A 343 -8.75 13.24 -26.75
CA LYS A 343 -8.60 13.05 -28.20
C LYS A 343 -8.50 14.40 -28.89
N THR A 344 -7.34 15.00 -28.91
CA THR A 344 -6.83 15.88 -29.98
C THR A 344 -5.54 16.55 -29.51
N GLU A 345 -4.44 15.85 -29.66
CA GLU A 345 -3.12 16.42 -29.97
C GLU A 345 -2.18 15.25 -30.25
N GLY A 346 -1.96 14.98 -31.53
CA GLY A 346 -0.97 14.00 -31.98
C GLY A 346 -1.42 13.13 -33.15
N ASP A 347 -1.64 13.72 -34.31
CA ASP A 347 -1.33 13.07 -35.60
C ASP A 347 0.16 13.25 -35.91
#